data_9ddd7f2ee5a435de28ee83b1ef83f27f
#
_entry.id   9ddd7f2ee5a435de28ee83b1ef83f27f
#
_cell.length_a   1.000
_cell.length_b   1.000
_cell.length_c   1.000
_cell.angle_alpha   90.00
_cell.angle_beta   90.00
_cell.angle_gamma   90.00
#
_symmetry.space_group_name_H-M   'P 1'
#
loop_
_entity.id
_entity.type
_entity.pdbx_description
1 polymer ?
#
loop_
_entity_poly.entity_id
_entity_poly.type
_entity_poly.pdbx_seq_one_letter_code
_entity_poly.pdbx_strand_id
1 'polypeptide(L)'
;YMMGKYFLSDATIASVQPSWRDRNELFGYFNEFTKKFNETEVLKRIYESGYNDDVNVIVLDEMNIARVEYYFAEMLSILEMPDHNEWKIELVPSSWENDPVKLKNGNLVIPQNVWYVGTINNDDSTFSVSDKVYDRAFVVNLDSKGVPFDAPATEAKRVSYSEVESLYRQAAADYPVS
;
A
#
# COMPACT_ATOMS: atom_id res chain seq x y z
N TYR A 1 -3.75 11.43 -0.84
CA TYR A 1 -3.37 12.50 -1.78
C TYR A 1 -2.63 13.65 -1.10
N MET A 2 -3.24 14.32 -0.08
CA MET A 2 -2.60 15.45 0.63
C MET A 2 -1.32 15.06 1.36
N MET A 3 -1.24 13.87 1.96
CA MET A 3 0.00 13.36 2.55
C MET A 3 1.12 13.25 1.52
N GLY A 4 0.85 12.68 0.34
CA GLY A 4 1.84 12.62 -0.73
C GLY A 4 2.34 14.01 -1.12
N LYS A 5 1.44 14.96 -1.30
CA LYS A 5 1.83 16.35 -1.57
C LYS A 5 2.66 16.98 -0.45
N TYR A 6 2.31 16.73 0.81
CA TYR A 6 3.05 17.26 1.95
C TYR A 6 4.48 16.72 1.99
N PHE A 7 4.66 15.43 1.75
CA PHE A 7 5.99 14.78 1.72
C PHE A 7 6.72 14.95 0.38
N LEU A 8 6.19 15.73 -0.56
CA LEU A 8 6.72 15.87 -1.93
C LEU A 8 6.90 14.52 -2.63
N SER A 9 6.02 13.58 -2.32
CA SER A 9 5.95 12.25 -2.91
C SER A 9 4.60 12.09 -3.60
N ASP A 10 4.59 11.34 -4.71
CA ASP A 10 3.35 11.09 -5.44
C ASP A 10 2.55 9.98 -4.76
N ALA A 11 1.25 10.25 -4.53
CA ALA A 11 0.31 9.20 -4.15
C ALA A 11 -0.18 8.46 -5.41
N THR A 12 -0.03 7.15 -5.42
CA THR A 12 -0.63 6.28 -6.45
C THR A 12 -2.04 5.91 -6.03
N ILE A 13 -3.04 6.27 -6.83
CA ILE A 13 -4.44 5.95 -6.56
C ILE A 13 -4.86 4.79 -7.43
N ALA A 14 -5.24 3.69 -6.81
CA ALA A 14 -5.85 2.54 -7.45
C ALA A 14 -7.36 2.55 -7.16
N SER A 15 -8.16 2.90 -8.17
CA SER A 15 -9.62 2.82 -8.05
C SER A 15 -10.05 1.37 -8.17
N VAL A 16 -10.49 0.79 -7.06
CA VAL A 16 -10.95 -0.59 -7.01
C VAL A 16 -12.22 -0.73 -7.84
N GLN A 17 -12.31 -1.81 -8.61
CA GLN A 17 -13.46 -2.07 -9.46
C GLN A 17 -14.29 -3.22 -8.89
N PRO A 18 -15.62 -3.23 -9.10
CA PRO A 18 -16.48 -4.33 -8.63
C PRO A 18 -16.11 -5.71 -9.21
N SER A 19 -15.36 -5.71 -10.31
CA SER A 19 -14.86 -6.93 -10.95
C SER A 19 -13.64 -7.56 -10.31
N TRP A 20 -12.97 -6.87 -9.39
CA TRP A 20 -11.75 -7.37 -8.76
C TRP A 20 -12.02 -8.61 -7.93
N ARG A 21 -11.32 -9.71 -8.23
CA ARG A 21 -11.55 -11.03 -7.62
C ARG A 21 -10.31 -11.74 -7.13
N ASP A 22 -9.13 -11.27 -7.55
CA ASP A 22 -7.87 -11.89 -7.16
C ASP A 22 -6.71 -10.86 -7.17
N ARG A 23 -5.54 -11.30 -6.78
CA ARG A 23 -4.32 -10.47 -6.68
C ARG A 23 -3.85 -9.87 -8.02
N ASN A 24 -4.22 -10.47 -9.14
CA ASN A 24 -3.77 -10.01 -10.46
C ASN A 24 -4.29 -8.62 -10.79
N GLU A 25 -5.45 -8.26 -10.25
CA GLU A 25 -6.03 -6.92 -10.38
C GLU A 25 -5.16 -5.87 -9.70
N LEU A 26 -4.49 -6.24 -8.60
CA LEU A 26 -3.63 -5.34 -7.83
C LEU A 26 -2.20 -5.30 -8.38
N PHE A 27 -1.63 -6.42 -8.77
CA PHE A 27 -0.21 -6.53 -9.13
C PHE A 27 0.03 -6.74 -10.61
N GLY A 28 -0.97 -7.27 -11.33
CA GLY A 28 -0.78 -7.74 -12.70
C GLY A 28 -0.51 -9.23 -12.78
N TYR A 29 -0.22 -9.71 -13.96
CA TYR A 29 -0.06 -11.12 -14.23
C TYR A 29 0.93 -11.38 -15.35
N PHE A 30 1.56 -12.56 -15.33
CA PHE A 30 2.41 -13.03 -16.42
C PHE A 30 1.55 -13.59 -17.55
N ASN A 31 1.76 -13.08 -18.77
CA ASN A 31 1.09 -13.57 -19.97
C ASN A 31 1.94 -14.65 -20.65
N GLU A 32 1.49 -15.90 -20.55
CA GLU A 32 2.20 -17.06 -21.09
C GLU A 32 2.37 -17.03 -22.62
N PHE A 33 1.47 -16.38 -23.34
CA PHE A 33 1.53 -16.29 -24.79
C PHE A 33 2.55 -15.26 -25.26
N THR A 34 2.56 -14.10 -24.66
CA THR A 34 3.47 -13.01 -25.02
C THR A 34 4.81 -13.09 -24.28
N LYS A 35 4.92 -13.97 -23.27
CA LYS A 35 6.07 -14.08 -22.36
C LYS A 35 6.42 -12.73 -21.69
N LYS A 36 5.42 -11.93 -21.39
CA LYS A 36 5.56 -10.63 -20.74
C LYS A 36 4.69 -10.55 -19.49
N PHE A 37 5.19 -9.84 -18.50
CA PHE A 37 4.40 -9.49 -17.34
C PHE A 37 3.62 -8.21 -17.64
N ASN A 38 2.31 -8.21 -17.38
CA ASN A 38 1.45 -7.04 -17.47
C ASN A 38 1.33 -6.45 -16.05
N GLU A 39 2.21 -5.50 -15.75
CA GLU A 39 2.21 -4.84 -14.44
C GLU A 39 1.10 -3.79 -14.32
N THR A 40 0.65 -3.56 -13.09
CA THR A 40 -0.23 -2.44 -12.72
C THR A 40 0.59 -1.24 -12.23
N GLU A 41 -0.04 -0.08 -12.13
CA GLU A 41 0.60 1.11 -11.53
C GLU A 41 0.94 0.89 -10.04
N VAL A 42 0.17 0.07 -9.33
CA VAL A 42 0.47 -0.33 -7.94
C VAL A 42 1.77 -1.11 -7.87
N LEU A 43 1.93 -2.15 -8.70
CA LEU A 43 3.15 -2.94 -8.73
C LEU A 43 4.37 -2.10 -9.12
N LYS A 44 4.23 -1.24 -10.13
CA LYS A 44 5.30 -0.31 -10.53
C LYS A 44 5.75 0.56 -9.37
N ARG A 45 4.79 1.16 -8.64
CA ARG A 45 5.10 2.02 -7.49
C ARG A 45 5.82 1.25 -6.39
N ILE A 46 5.36 0.04 -6.06
CA ILE A 46 6.04 -0.83 -5.09
C ILE A 46 7.48 -1.11 -5.52
N TYR A 47 7.67 -1.47 -6.79
CA TYR A 47 9.00 -1.76 -7.33
C TYR A 47 9.92 -0.54 -7.28
N GLU A 48 9.45 0.62 -7.73
CA GLU A 48 10.20 1.89 -7.76
C GLU A 48 10.54 2.40 -6.35
N SER A 49 9.64 2.22 -5.38
CA SER A 49 9.85 2.60 -3.99
C SER A 49 11.07 1.91 -3.37
N GLY A 50 11.42 0.73 -3.86
CA GLY A 50 12.63 0.04 -3.44
C GLY A 50 13.95 0.72 -3.87
N TYR A 51 13.92 1.78 -4.66
CA TYR A 51 15.11 2.52 -5.10
C TYR A 51 15.29 3.88 -4.39
N ASN A 52 14.38 4.25 -3.51
CA ASN A 52 14.43 5.51 -2.79
C ASN A 52 14.04 5.31 -1.31
N ASP A 53 14.22 6.35 -0.52
CA ASP A 53 13.81 6.40 0.89
C ASP A 53 12.65 7.41 1.11
N ASP A 54 11.93 7.75 0.06
CA ASP A 54 10.75 8.61 0.15
C ASP A 54 9.56 7.83 0.74
N VAL A 55 8.70 8.52 1.47
CA VAL A 55 7.41 7.94 1.90
C VAL A 55 6.50 7.85 0.68
N ASN A 56 6.19 6.65 0.23
CA ASN A 56 5.30 6.39 -0.89
C ASN A 56 3.92 5.99 -0.39
N VAL A 57 2.87 6.57 -0.97
CA VAL A 57 1.49 6.29 -0.55
C VAL A 57 0.73 5.63 -1.69
N ILE A 58 0.17 4.46 -1.43
CA ILE A 58 -0.75 3.76 -2.33
C ILE A 58 -2.16 3.83 -1.72
N VAL A 59 -3.07 4.42 -2.47
CA VAL A 59 -4.48 4.57 -2.07
C VAL A 59 -5.32 3.55 -2.82
N LEU A 60 -5.99 2.67 -2.09
CA LEU A 60 -7.03 1.78 -2.61
C LEU A 60 -8.38 2.51 -2.44
N ASP A 61 -8.79 3.19 -3.48
CA ASP A 61 -9.99 4.02 -3.43
C ASP A 61 -11.24 3.16 -3.59
N GLU A 62 -12.22 3.38 -2.72
CA GLU A 62 -13.44 2.56 -2.59
C GLU A 62 -13.12 1.06 -2.45
N MET A 63 -12.17 0.74 -1.56
CA MET A 63 -11.62 -0.61 -1.48
C MET A 63 -12.66 -1.71 -1.22
N ASN A 64 -13.81 -1.39 -0.66
CA ASN A 64 -14.88 -2.34 -0.36
C ASN A 64 -15.99 -2.42 -1.44
N ILE A 65 -15.80 -1.80 -2.60
CA ILE A 65 -16.66 -2.04 -3.77
C ILE A 65 -16.45 -3.44 -4.36
N ALA A 66 -15.31 -4.05 -4.05
CA ALA A 66 -15.02 -5.47 -4.24
C ALA A 66 -14.66 -6.09 -2.89
N ARG A 67 -14.64 -7.42 -2.80
CA ARG A 67 -14.23 -8.09 -1.55
C ARG A 67 -12.73 -7.95 -1.34
N VAL A 68 -12.35 -7.18 -0.32
CA VAL A 68 -10.96 -6.86 0.02
C VAL A 68 -10.12 -8.13 0.20
N GLU A 69 -10.69 -9.16 0.83
CA GLU A 69 -10.04 -10.44 1.10
C GLU A 69 -9.70 -11.22 -0.17
N TYR A 70 -10.24 -10.87 -1.32
CA TYR A 70 -9.94 -11.57 -2.56
C TYR A 70 -8.70 -11.01 -3.25
N TYR A 71 -8.57 -9.71 -3.32
CA TYR A 71 -7.48 -9.08 -4.06
C TYR A 71 -6.33 -8.60 -3.17
N PHE A 72 -6.56 -8.40 -1.85
CA PHE A 72 -5.59 -7.85 -0.91
C PHE A 72 -5.15 -8.84 0.18
N ALA A 73 -5.67 -10.07 0.22
CA ALA A 73 -5.39 -11.05 1.26
C ALA A 73 -3.90 -11.35 1.43
N GLU A 74 -3.18 -11.48 0.33
CA GLU A 74 -1.74 -11.75 0.36
C GLU A 74 -0.97 -10.60 1.01
N MET A 75 -1.30 -9.36 0.67
CA MET A 75 -0.71 -8.18 1.29
C MET A 75 -1.01 -8.10 2.79
N LEU A 76 -2.24 -8.39 3.22
CA LEU A 76 -2.59 -8.43 4.63
C LEU A 76 -1.72 -9.44 5.40
N SER A 77 -1.45 -10.59 4.80
CA SER A 77 -0.60 -11.62 5.41
C SER A 77 0.86 -11.23 5.44
N ILE A 78 1.36 -10.61 4.38
CA ILE A 78 2.76 -10.14 4.29
C ILE A 78 3.02 -9.03 5.29
N LEU A 79 2.14 -8.03 5.36
CA LEU A 79 2.31 -6.86 6.23
C LEU A 79 2.18 -7.19 7.73
N GLU A 80 1.65 -8.35 8.09
CA GLU A 80 1.58 -8.84 9.46
C GLU A 80 2.88 -9.52 9.94
N MET A 81 3.76 -9.91 9.01
CA MET A 81 5.00 -10.61 9.37
C MET A 81 5.94 -9.68 10.14
N PRO A 82 6.47 -10.11 11.32
CA PRO A 82 7.32 -9.28 12.15
C PRO A 82 8.71 -9.04 11.54
N ASP A 83 9.20 -9.96 10.69
CA ASP A 83 10.45 -9.79 9.97
C ASP A 83 10.21 -9.25 8.57
N HIS A 84 10.59 -8.00 8.35
CA HIS A 84 10.44 -7.34 7.05
C HIS A 84 11.26 -7.99 5.92
N ASN A 85 12.26 -8.83 6.23
CA ASN A 85 12.96 -9.61 5.22
C ASN A 85 12.08 -10.72 4.62
N GLU A 86 10.99 -11.07 5.30
CA GLU A 86 9.99 -12.02 4.84
C GLU A 86 8.87 -11.36 4.01
N TRP A 87 8.85 -10.03 3.93
CA TRP A 87 7.89 -9.29 3.13
C TRP A 87 8.15 -9.49 1.64
N LYS A 88 7.73 -10.63 1.11
CA LYS A 88 7.98 -11.03 -0.27
C LYS A 88 6.68 -11.43 -0.94
N ILE A 89 6.54 -11.01 -2.17
CA ILE A 89 5.46 -11.42 -3.06
C ILE A 89 6.03 -12.19 -4.23
N GLU A 90 5.52 -13.38 -4.48
CA GLU A 90 5.86 -14.16 -5.67
C GLU A 90 5.07 -13.62 -6.87
N LEU A 91 5.74 -13.07 -7.85
CA LEU A 91 5.13 -12.53 -9.07
C LEU A 91 5.13 -13.55 -10.20
N VAL A 92 6.22 -14.32 -10.32
CA VAL A 92 6.37 -15.38 -11.31
C VAL A 92 7.02 -16.61 -10.67
N PRO A 93 6.68 -17.83 -11.12
CA PRO A 93 7.12 -19.06 -10.46
C PRO A 93 8.60 -19.38 -10.67
N SER A 94 9.27 -18.71 -11.60
CA SER A 94 10.68 -18.97 -11.93
C SER A 94 11.37 -17.72 -12.42
N SER A 95 12.70 -17.69 -12.29
CA SER A 95 13.52 -16.61 -12.85
C SER A 95 13.60 -16.70 -14.37
N TRP A 96 13.65 -15.55 -15.03
CA TRP A 96 13.86 -15.38 -16.46
C TRP A 96 15.11 -14.55 -16.72
N GLU A 97 15.72 -14.69 -17.89
CA GLU A 97 16.98 -14.04 -18.25
C GLU A 97 16.92 -12.49 -18.14
N ASN A 98 15.75 -11.91 -18.41
CA ASN A 98 15.54 -10.47 -18.42
C ASN A 98 14.66 -9.98 -17.26
N ASP A 99 14.65 -10.69 -16.13
CA ASP A 99 13.91 -10.26 -14.94
C ASP A 99 14.42 -8.89 -14.44
N PRO A 100 13.51 -8.05 -13.95
CA PRO A 100 13.89 -6.79 -13.30
C PRO A 100 14.87 -7.01 -12.13
N VAL A 101 15.80 -6.09 -11.94
CA VAL A 101 16.96 -6.24 -11.01
C VAL A 101 16.55 -6.59 -9.58
N LYS A 102 15.40 -6.05 -9.11
CA LYS A 102 14.89 -6.32 -7.74
C LYS A 102 14.04 -7.57 -7.64
N LEU A 103 13.71 -8.21 -8.74
CA LEU A 103 13.03 -9.50 -8.75
C LEU A 103 14.07 -10.60 -8.53
N LYS A 104 13.93 -11.37 -7.45
CA LYS A 104 14.86 -12.46 -7.11
C LYS A 104 14.10 -13.78 -7.04
N ASN A 105 14.44 -14.70 -7.94
CA ASN A 105 13.76 -16.00 -8.05
C ASN A 105 12.23 -15.85 -8.14
N GLY A 106 11.75 -14.90 -8.96
CA GLY A 106 10.34 -14.62 -9.12
C GLY A 106 9.69 -13.81 -8.00
N ASN A 107 10.44 -13.47 -6.95
CA ASN A 107 9.93 -12.75 -5.78
C ASN A 107 10.39 -11.28 -5.75
N LEU A 108 9.48 -10.40 -5.40
CA LEU A 108 9.73 -9.00 -5.10
C LEU A 108 9.63 -8.78 -3.59
N VAL A 109 10.64 -8.15 -3.00
CA VAL A 109 10.58 -7.68 -1.61
C VAL A 109 9.73 -6.40 -1.56
N ILE A 110 8.75 -6.39 -0.67
CA ILE A 110 7.89 -5.22 -0.44
C ILE A 110 8.64 -4.21 0.41
N PRO A 111 8.88 -2.99 -0.08
CA PRO A 111 9.60 -1.98 0.69
C PRO A 111 8.76 -1.42 1.84
N GLN A 112 9.42 -1.13 2.98
CA GLN A 112 8.75 -0.59 4.17
C GLN A 112 8.30 0.87 4.01
N ASN A 113 8.88 1.60 3.08
CA ASN A 113 8.55 3.00 2.79
C ASN A 113 7.29 3.16 1.93
N VAL A 114 6.50 2.09 1.77
CA VAL A 114 5.19 2.11 1.09
C VAL A 114 4.07 2.01 2.11
N TRP A 115 3.23 3.03 2.16
CA TRP A 115 2.05 3.08 3.02
C TRP A 115 0.79 2.81 2.21
N TYR A 116 -0.01 1.86 2.69
CA TYR A 116 -1.28 1.50 2.06
C TYR A 116 -2.43 2.18 2.80
N VAL A 117 -3.28 2.86 2.07
CA VAL A 117 -4.46 3.57 2.60
C VAL A 117 -5.68 3.11 1.84
N GLY A 118 -6.68 2.59 2.52
CA GLY A 118 -7.96 2.23 1.92
C GLY A 118 -9.05 3.22 2.29
N THR A 119 -9.87 3.63 1.33
CA THR A 119 -11.14 4.32 1.61
C THR A 119 -12.27 3.32 1.55
N ILE A 120 -13.21 3.42 2.47
CA ILE A 120 -14.40 2.57 2.51
C ILE A 120 -15.66 3.41 2.66
N ASN A 121 -16.73 3.00 1.99
CA ASN A 121 -18.06 3.54 2.16
C ASN A 121 -18.94 2.46 2.80
N ASN A 122 -19.72 2.84 3.81
CA ASN A 122 -20.70 1.95 4.45
C ASN A 122 -22.08 2.23 3.86
N ASP A 123 -22.30 1.78 2.64
CA ASP A 123 -23.60 1.85 1.97
C ASP A 123 -24.04 0.45 1.49
N ASP A 124 -25.31 0.33 1.09
CA ASP A 124 -25.91 -0.93 0.71
C ASP A 124 -25.33 -1.52 -0.59
N SER A 125 -24.54 -0.77 -1.33
CA SER A 125 -23.94 -1.16 -2.61
C SER A 125 -22.52 -1.75 -2.45
N THR A 126 -21.94 -1.68 -1.25
CA THR A 126 -20.57 -2.10 -0.95
C THR A 126 -20.54 -3.37 -0.09
N PHE A 127 -19.41 -4.08 -0.12
CA PHE A 127 -19.21 -5.23 0.75
C PHE A 127 -18.79 -4.79 2.15
N SER A 128 -19.26 -5.52 3.17
CA SER A 128 -18.73 -5.37 4.53
C SER A 128 -17.26 -5.81 4.55
N VAL A 129 -16.44 -5.02 5.20
CA VAL A 129 -15.01 -5.34 5.43
C VAL A 129 -14.93 -6.25 6.66
N SER A 130 -14.17 -7.33 6.56
CA SER A 130 -14.04 -8.31 7.65
C SER A 130 -13.10 -7.82 8.75
N ASP A 131 -13.24 -8.43 9.94
CA ASP A 131 -12.36 -8.18 11.09
C ASP A 131 -10.89 -8.41 10.74
N LYS A 132 -10.58 -9.36 9.83
CA LYS A 132 -9.21 -9.61 9.36
C LYS A 132 -8.52 -8.39 8.77
N VAL A 133 -9.28 -7.49 8.16
CA VAL A 133 -8.76 -6.23 7.61
C VAL A 133 -8.65 -5.18 8.71
N TYR A 134 -9.70 -5.07 9.54
CA TYR A 134 -9.74 -4.09 10.63
C TYR A 134 -8.66 -4.35 11.69
N ASP A 135 -8.40 -5.60 12.04
CA ASP A 135 -7.37 -5.98 13.02
C ASP A 135 -5.94 -5.58 12.60
N ARG A 136 -5.74 -5.35 11.29
CA ARG A 136 -4.45 -5.00 10.68
C ARG A 136 -4.36 -3.56 10.19
N ALA A 137 -5.39 -2.76 10.45
CA ALA A 137 -5.49 -1.40 9.96
C ALA A 137 -5.61 -0.40 11.11
N PHE A 138 -4.97 0.76 10.95
CA PHE A 138 -5.31 1.91 11.75
C PHE A 138 -6.57 2.56 11.19
N VAL A 139 -7.69 2.39 11.87
CA VAL A 139 -9.01 2.82 11.40
C VAL A 139 -9.28 4.27 11.79
N VAL A 140 -9.62 5.09 10.81
CA VAL A 140 -10.06 6.48 11.02
C VAL A 140 -11.51 6.63 10.55
N ASN A 141 -12.40 6.85 11.50
CA ASN A 141 -13.81 7.11 11.21
C ASN A 141 -14.05 8.61 11.00
N LEU A 142 -14.71 8.96 9.89
CA LEU A 142 -15.06 10.33 9.55
C LEU A 142 -16.58 10.55 9.71
N ASP A 143 -17.04 10.46 10.95
CA ASP A 143 -18.49 10.47 11.28
C ASP A 143 -19.13 11.87 11.20
N SER A 144 -18.32 12.91 11.09
CA SER A 144 -18.81 14.29 11.01
C SER A 144 -18.08 15.09 9.95
N LYS A 145 -18.76 16.05 9.36
CA LYS A 145 -18.11 17.06 8.53
C LYS A 145 -17.19 17.89 9.42
N GLY A 146 -15.92 18.03 8.99
CA GLY A 146 -14.99 18.92 9.66
C GLY A 146 -15.49 20.36 9.65
N VAL A 147 -15.23 21.08 10.74
CA VAL A 147 -15.45 22.52 10.79
C VAL A 147 -14.24 23.20 10.13
N PRO A 148 -14.46 24.07 9.12
CA PRO A 148 -13.37 24.83 8.55
C PRO A 148 -12.63 25.64 9.62
N PHE A 149 -11.32 25.63 9.58
CA PHE A 149 -10.48 26.46 10.44
C PHE A 149 -9.38 27.10 9.61
N ASP A 150 -8.94 28.28 10.02
CA ASP A 150 -7.80 28.92 9.41
C ASP A 150 -6.52 28.30 9.95
N ALA A 151 -5.71 27.76 9.06
CA ALA A 151 -4.39 27.24 9.39
C ALA A 151 -3.31 28.08 8.69
N PRO A 152 -2.15 28.29 9.32
CA PRO A 152 -1.03 28.91 8.66
C PRO A 152 -0.62 28.07 7.45
N ALA A 153 -0.22 28.73 6.37
CA ALA A 153 0.33 28.03 5.20
C ALA A 153 1.58 27.23 5.63
N THR A 154 1.59 25.96 5.31
CA THR A 154 2.70 25.06 5.61
C THR A 154 3.35 24.67 4.28
N GLU A 155 4.66 24.85 4.18
CA GLU A 155 5.40 24.39 3.02
C GLU A 155 5.53 22.86 3.04
N ALA A 156 5.41 22.27 1.86
CA ALA A 156 5.65 20.84 1.69
C ALA A 156 7.14 20.56 1.96
N LYS A 157 7.41 19.47 2.71
CA LYS A 157 8.75 19.09 3.12
C LYS A 157 9.05 17.68 2.65
N ARG A 158 10.18 17.49 1.99
CA ARG A 158 10.66 16.14 1.70
C ARG A 158 11.21 15.55 2.98
N VAL A 159 10.63 14.45 3.42
CA VAL A 159 11.03 13.70 4.60
C VAL A 159 11.29 12.28 4.17
N SER A 160 12.44 11.73 4.55
CA SER A 160 12.75 10.33 4.26
C SER A 160 11.94 9.39 5.16
N TYR A 161 11.68 8.18 4.67
CA TYR A 161 11.06 7.14 5.49
C TYR A 161 11.90 6.83 6.75
N SER A 162 13.21 6.76 6.61
CA SER A 162 14.13 6.53 7.73
C SER A 162 14.02 7.61 8.82
N GLU A 163 13.83 8.88 8.43
CA GLU A 163 13.59 9.97 9.39
C GLU A 163 12.25 9.78 10.12
N VAL A 164 11.17 9.49 9.38
CA VAL A 164 9.84 9.25 9.95
C VAL A 164 9.85 8.04 10.89
N GLU A 165 10.49 6.95 10.49
CA GLU A 165 10.62 5.75 11.32
C GLU A 165 11.38 6.04 12.62
N SER A 166 12.47 6.79 12.55
CA SER A 166 13.25 7.20 13.72
C SER A 166 12.41 8.02 14.71
N LEU A 167 11.66 9.00 14.21
CA LEU A 167 10.78 9.82 15.03
C LEU A 167 9.65 9.00 15.66
N TYR A 168 9.08 8.06 14.90
CA TYR A 168 8.06 7.16 15.42
C TYR A 168 8.60 6.26 16.54
N ARG A 169 9.79 5.66 16.36
CA ARG A 169 10.43 4.83 17.39
C ARG A 169 10.74 5.63 18.67
N GLN A 170 11.20 6.87 18.52
CA GLN A 170 11.42 7.76 19.65
C GLN A 170 10.10 8.06 20.38
N ALA A 171 9.05 8.44 19.64
CA ALA A 171 7.75 8.71 20.24
C ALA A 171 7.15 7.49 20.95
N ALA A 172 7.30 6.29 20.36
CA ALA A 172 6.84 5.04 20.98
C ALA A 172 7.62 4.70 22.26
N ALA A 173 8.90 5.04 22.34
CA ALA A 173 9.72 4.85 23.54
C ALA A 173 9.34 5.87 24.65
N ASP A 174 9.07 7.11 24.27
CA ASP A 174 8.70 8.18 25.19
C ASP A 174 7.27 8.00 25.76
N TYR A 175 6.39 7.36 24.99
CA TYR A 175 4.98 7.11 25.34
C TYR A 175 4.62 5.64 25.15
N PRO A 176 5.16 4.72 25.96
CA PRO A 176 4.84 3.30 25.84
C PRO A 176 3.35 3.07 26.09
N VAL A 177 2.68 2.47 25.11
CA VAL A 177 1.29 2.03 25.27
C VAL A 177 1.28 0.85 26.22
N SER A 178 0.59 1.00 27.35
CA SER A 178 0.43 -0.03 28.40
C SER A 178 -0.60 -1.09 27.98
#